data_505d86633cbac179fefa2205469d1e19
#
_entry.id   505d86633cbac179fefa2205469d1e19
#
_cell.length_a   1.000
_cell.length_b   1.000
_cell.length_c   1.000
_cell.angle_alpha   90.00
_cell.angle_beta   90.00
_cell.angle_gamma   90.00
#
_symmetry.space_group_name_H-M   'P 1'
#
loop_
_entity.id
_entity.type
_entity.pdbx_description
1 polymer ?
#
loop_
_entity_poly.entity_id
_entity_poly.type
_entity_poly.pdbx_seq_one_letter_code
_entity_poly.pdbx_strand_id
1 'polypeptide(L)'
;MKEFRINQYITLKLEEEIIDERRDLRKTRTNIYIKGKKFQQCSFLLIDIPIEKITLINEIISIDEAEEKLGTSLEEENRNPFEYIIPPETEFWGHCSNIQVWIENNYNTRLLHRNLAFPLLKKLTEIGDPIAKQVFKEEIVERFISCHLPVIHFLLFEDYLDYLSEDELDVLFKEVKSHNQLLFLYLEPILMIKGYITHNLTDKEFEQYLNKFYSDAESGKFLPINIYENLQIEHNYTMRTACLKIWRNQNK
;
A
#
# COMPACT_ATOMS: atom_id res chain seq x y z
N MET A 1 7.46 29.75 -9.67
CA MET A 1 7.55 28.29 -9.87
C MET A 1 8.99 27.87 -9.60
N LYS A 2 9.22 26.93 -8.68
CA LYS A 2 10.55 26.31 -8.45
C LYS A 2 10.46 24.86 -8.88
N GLU A 3 11.55 24.34 -9.42
CA GLU A 3 11.66 22.97 -9.87
C GLU A 3 12.99 22.38 -9.40
N PHE A 4 12.96 21.14 -8.90
CA PHE A 4 14.14 20.41 -8.51
C PHE A 4 14.06 18.98 -9.06
N ARG A 5 14.98 18.65 -9.95
CA ARG A 5 15.10 17.30 -10.53
C ARG A 5 16.00 16.44 -9.65
N ILE A 6 15.43 15.41 -9.03
CA ILE A 6 16.17 14.52 -8.14
C ILE A 6 16.95 13.50 -8.94
N ASN A 7 16.29 12.83 -9.91
CA ASN A 7 16.92 11.88 -10.81
C ASN A 7 16.27 11.91 -12.20
N GLN A 8 16.55 10.91 -13.04
CA GLN A 8 15.95 10.81 -14.38
C GLN A 8 14.44 10.55 -14.39
N TYR A 9 13.86 10.12 -13.28
CA TYR A 9 12.46 9.76 -13.17
C TYR A 9 11.64 10.78 -12.39
N ILE A 10 12.21 11.36 -11.32
CA ILE A 10 11.49 12.16 -10.32
C ILE A 10 11.92 13.63 -10.36
N THR A 11 10.95 14.51 -10.44
CA THR A 11 11.10 15.96 -10.33
C THR A 11 10.05 16.49 -9.36
N LEU A 12 10.42 17.37 -8.45
CA LEU A 12 9.50 18.11 -7.60
C LEU A 12 9.31 19.53 -8.14
N LYS A 13 8.10 20.04 -8.02
CA LYS A 13 7.75 21.41 -8.41
C LYS A 13 6.96 22.10 -7.33
N LEU A 14 7.33 23.34 -7.04
CA LEU A 14 6.55 24.23 -6.19
C LEU A 14 5.64 25.07 -7.09
N GLU A 15 4.34 24.84 -6.98
CA GLU A 15 3.33 25.41 -7.88
C GLU A 15 2.17 26.01 -7.10
N GLU A 16 1.55 27.05 -7.67
CA GLU A 16 0.26 27.54 -7.18
C GLU A 16 -0.87 26.71 -7.78
N GLU A 17 -1.74 26.19 -6.92
CA GLU A 17 -2.95 25.46 -7.30
C GLU A 17 -4.19 26.24 -6.91
N ILE A 18 -5.16 26.25 -7.79
CA ILE A 18 -6.49 26.82 -7.52
C ILE A 18 -7.27 25.76 -6.72
N ILE A 19 -7.59 26.07 -5.46
CA ILE A 19 -8.37 25.18 -4.59
C ILE A 19 -9.87 25.41 -4.77
N ASP A 20 -10.26 26.67 -4.95
CA ASP A 20 -11.66 27.06 -5.15
C ASP A 20 -11.73 28.14 -6.23
N GLU A 21 -12.20 27.75 -7.41
CA GLU A 21 -12.35 28.66 -8.56
C GLU A 21 -13.33 29.81 -8.28
N ARG A 22 -14.35 29.57 -7.43
CA ARG A 22 -15.38 30.58 -7.12
C ARG A 22 -14.86 31.69 -6.21
N ARG A 23 -13.85 31.36 -5.39
CA ARG A 23 -13.24 32.29 -4.41
C ARG A 23 -11.86 32.77 -4.83
N ASP A 24 -11.36 32.34 -6.02
CA ASP A 24 -9.97 32.53 -6.47
C ASP A 24 -8.95 32.17 -5.37
N LEU A 25 -9.28 31.12 -4.60
CA LEU A 25 -8.42 30.66 -3.53
C LEU A 25 -7.29 29.83 -4.11
N ARG A 26 -6.07 30.28 -3.92
CA ARG A 26 -4.85 29.62 -4.39
C ARG A 26 -4.02 29.17 -3.22
N LYS A 27 -3.40 27.98 -3.34
CA LYS A 27 -2.42 27.47 -2.37
C LYS A 27 -1.16 27.05 -3.12
N THR A 28 -0.02 27.42 -2.58
CA THR A 28 1.27 26.95 -3.07
C THR A 28 1.55 25.58 -2.48
N ARG A 29 1.79 24.59 -3.35
CA ARG A 29 2.05 23.19 -2.95
C ARG A 29 3.25 22.62 -3.68
N THR A 30 3.92 21.69 -3.02
CA THR A 30 4.95 20.85 -3.63
C THR A 30 4.29 19.65 -4.31
N ASN A 31 4.52 19.49 -5.60
CA ASN A 31 4.01 18.40 -6.41
C ASN A 31 5.14 17.49 -6.88
N ILE A 32 4.91 16.18 -6.85
CA ILE A 32 5.82 15.17 -7.38
C ILE A 32 5.45 14.88 -8.83
N TYR A 33 6.44 14.88 -9.71
CA TYR A 33 6.30 14.52 -11.12
C TYR A 33 7.17 13.30 -11.42
N ILE A 34 6.59 12.31 -12.11
CA ILE A 34 7.28 11.11 -12.57
C ILE A 34 7.29 11.11 -14.09
N LYS A 35 8.49 11.22 -14.68
CA LYS A 35 8.67 11.42 -16.14
C LYS A 35 7.75 12.53 -16.69
N GLY A 36 7.65 13.64 -15.98
CA GLY A 36 6.87 14.82 -16.39
C GLY A 36 5.36 14.71 -16.17
N LYS A 37 4.85 13.59 -15.67
CA LYS A 37 3.44 13.43 -15.30
C LYS A 37 3.26 13.67 -13.81
N LYS A 38 2.30 14.49 -13.43
CA LYS A 38 1.99 14.75 -12.02
C LYS A 38 1.54 13.47 -11.33
N PHE A 39 2.17 13.18 -10.19
CA PHE A 39 1.83 12.04 -9.35
C PHE A 39 0.80 12.51 -8.31
N GLN A 40 -0.41 11.97 -8.41
CA GLN A 40 -1.52 12.33 -7.52
C GLN A 40 -1.61 11.33 -6.37
N GLN A 41 -0.92 11.63 -5.29
CA GLN A 41 -0.99 10.86 -4.03
C GLN A 41 -0.74 11.83 -2.86
N CYS A 42 -0.84 11.33 -1.62
CA CYS A 42 -0.50 12.09 -0.44
C CYS A 42 0.90 12.71 -0.56
N SER A 43 1.00 14.01 -0.43
CA SER A 43 2.24 14.78 -0.66
C SER A 43 2.93 15.22 0.64
N PHE A 44 2.45 14.75 1.80
CA PHE A 44 3.07 15.10 3.07
C PHE A 44 4.31 14.25 3.33
N LEU A 45 5.46 14.90 3.37
CA LEU A 45 6.80 14.31 3.52
C LEU A 45 7.51 14.77 4.80
N LEU A 46 6.85 15.61 5.60
CA LEU A 46 7.43 16.22 6.80
C LEU A 46 6.60 15.81 8.03
N ILE A 47 7.30 15.39 9.08
CA ILE A 47 6.74 15.15 10.39
C ILE A 47 7.22 16.26 11.30
N ASP A 48 6.30 16.97 11.95
CA ASP A 48 6.62 17.96 12.97
C ASP A 48 6.92 17.23 14.28
N ILE A 49 8.16 17.35 14.76
CA ILE A 49 8.60 16.71 16.00
C ILE A 49 8.79 17.78 17.07
N PRO A 50 7.94 17.82 18.11
CA PRO A 50 8.13 18.71 19.24
C PRO A 50 9.49 18.49 19.91
N ILE A 51 10.17 19.58 20.29
CA ILE A 51 11.53 19.54 20.89
C ILE A 51 11.58 18.64 22.14
N GLU A 52 10.50 18.61 22.91
CA GLU A 52 10.36 17.78 24.11
C GLU A 52 10.33 16.28 23.81
N LYS A 53 9.99 15.90 22.57
CA LYS A 53 9.90 14.51 22.12
C LYS A 53 11.15 14.02 21.37
N ILE A 54 12.17 14.87 21.18
CA ILE A 54 13.40 14.52 20.42
C ILE A 54 14.11 13.30 21.00
N THR A 55 14.06 13.09 22.32
CA THR A 55 14.69 11.93 22.96
C THR A 55 14.06 10.59 22.56
N LEU A 56 12.81 10.59 22.12
CA LEU A 56 12.10 9.38 21.66
C LEU A 56 12.57 8.93 20.26
N ILE A 57 13.21 9.82 19.50
CA ILE A 57 13.65 9.55 18.12
C ILE A 57 14.74 8.46 18.07
N ASN A 58 15.55 8.33 19.09
CA ASN A 58 16.65 7.35 19.11
C ASN A 58 16.19 5.90 19.05
N GLU A 59 14.91 5.63 19.34
CA GLU A 59 14.31 4.29 19.30
C GLU A 59 13.43 4.07 18.06
N ILE A 60 13.29 5.09 17.20
CA ILE A 60 12.42 5.05 16.02
C ILE A 60 13.21 4.51 14.84
N ILE A 61 12.70 3.45 14.21
CA ILE A 61 13.37 2.78 13.09
C ILE A 61 12.72 3.07 11.72
N SER A 62 11.55 3.71 11.70
CA SER A 62 10.87 4.08 10.46
C SER A 62 10.01 5.34 10.64
N ILE A 63 9.66 5.97 9.51
CA ILE A 63 8.76 7.13 9.48
C ILE A 63 7.35 6.76 9.96
N ASP A 64 6.86 5.56 9.60
CA ASP A 64 5.56 5.06 10.05
C ASP A 64 5.51 4.89 11.59
N GLU A 65 6.58 4.36 12.17
CA GLU A 65 6.71 4.25 13.63
C GLU A 65 6.80 5.62 14.30
N ALA A 66 7.45 6.59 13.64
CA ALA A 66 7.50 7.97 14.12
C ALA A 66 6.10 8.58 14.19
N GLU A 67 5.28 8.39 13.17
CA GLU A 67 3.89 8.87 13.16
C GLU A 67 3.08 8.27 14.31
N GLU A 68 3.14 6.97 14.50
CA GLU A 68 2.41 6.27 15.56
C GLU A 68 2.84 6.72 16.96
N LYS A 69 4.16 6.76 17.24
CA LYS A 69 4.69 7.12 18.57
C LYS A 69 4.51 8.59 18.91
N LEU A 70 4.59 9.47 17.92
CA LEU A 70 4.47 10.91 18.14
C LEU A 70 3.01 11.38 18.15
N GLY A 71 2.08 10.54 17.69
CA GLY A 71 0.66 10.86 17.58
C GLY A 71 0.40 12.03 16.61
N THR A 72 1.31 12.23 15.65
CA THR A 72 1.19 13.25 14.60
C THR A 72 0.60 12.61 13.37
N SER A 73 -0.65 12.94 13.05
CA SER A 73 -1.24 12.53 11.78
C SER A 73 -0.57 13.27 10.64
N LEU A 74 -0.09 12.53 9.62
CA LEU A 74 0.40 13.10 8.37
C LEU A 74 -0.76 13.57 7.46
N GLU A 75 -2.01 13.40 7.90
CA GLU A 75 -3.20 13.82 7.18
C GLU A 75 -3.58 15.27 7.51
N GLU A 76 -3.98 16.02 6.50
CA GLU A 76 -4.27 17.47 6.59
C GLU A 76 -5.34 17.83 7.64
N GLU A 77 -6.28 16.91 7.92
CA GLU A 77 -7.47 17.17 8.74
C GLU A 77 -7.16 17.34 10.25
N ASN A 78 -6.00 16.89 10.72
CA ASN A 78 -5.65 16.89 12.14
C ASN A 78 -4.53 17.87 12.52
N ARG A 79 -4.09 18.74 11.62
CA ARG A 79 -3.11 19.77 11.97
C ARG A 79 -3.73 20.84 12.84
N ASN A 80 -3.13 21.07 14.00
CA ASN A 80 -3.54 22.16 14.89
C ASN A 80 -3.31 23.52 14.19
N PRO A 81 -4.36 24.36 13.99
CA PRO A 81 -4.26 25.60 13.21
C PRO A 81 -3.32 26.66 13.84
N PHE A 82 -2.79 26.41 15.03
CA PHE A 82 -1.89 27.30 15.75
C PHE A 82 -0.41 26.90 15.70
N GLU A 83 -0.06 25.80 15.05
CA GLU A 83 1.33 25.33 14.95
C GLU A 83 1.98 25.79 13.65
N TYR A 84 3.10 26.44 13.78
CA TYR A 84 4.13 26.84 12.82
C TYR A 84 3.73 26.81 11.33
N ILE A 85 3.55 27.99 10.74
CA ILE A 85 3.46 28.13 9.29
C ILE A 85 4.87 28.02 8.70
N ILE A 86 5.25 26.83 8.24
CA ILE A 86 6.48 26.64 7.48
C ILE A 86 6.29 27.32 6.11
N PRO A 87 7.21 28.26 5.71
CA PRO A 87 7.12 28.84 4.39
C PRO A 87 7.12 27.77 3.28
N PRO A 88 6.26 27.86 2.25
CA PRO A 88 6.16 26.84 1.20
C PRO A 88 7.50 26.50 0.51
N GLU A 89 8.40 27.46 0.44
CA GLU A 89 9.74 27.23 -0.11
C GLU A 89 10.63 26.37 0.80
N THR A 90 10.53 26.55 2.11
CA THR A 90 11.26 25.74 3.08
C THR A 90 10.71 24.31 3.09
N GLU A 91 9.40 24.16 3.07
CA GLU A 91 8.72 22.89 2.93
C GLU A 91 9.12 22.17 1.63
N PHE A 92 9.18 22.90 0.51
CA PHE A 92 9.64 22.36 -0.78
C PHE A 92 11.04 21.73 -0.69
N TRP A 93 12.00 22.44 -0.09
CA TRP A 93 13.37 21.91 0.06
C TRP A 93 13.44 20.73 1.01
N GLY A 94 12.62 20.71 2.07
CA GLY A 94 12.46 19.56 2.94
C GLY A 94 11.97 18.32 2.17
N HIS A 95 10.94 18.49 1.33
CA HIS A 95 10.43 17.41 0.49
C HIS A 95 11.47 16.92 -0.53
N CYS A 96 12.21 17.84 -1.17
CA CYS A 96 13.29 17.46 -2.08
C CYS A 96 14.36 16.61 -1.38
N SER A 97 14.77 17.04 -0.19
CA SER A 97 15.76 16.32 0.62
C SER A 97 15.27 14.93 1.02
N ASN A 98 14.03 14.80 1.49
CA ASN A 98 13.47 13.52 1.92
C ASN A 98 13.39 12.52 0.75
N ILE A 99 12.89 12.95 -0.40
CA ILE A 99 12.84 12.07 -1.59
C ILE A 99 14.25 11.73 -2.09
N GLN A 100 15.18 12.68 -2.06
CA GLN A 100 16.56 12.42 -2.45
C GLN A 100 17.22 11.37 -1.55
N VAL A 101 17.11 11.52 -0.23
CA VAL A 101 17.64 10.55 0.75
C VAL A 101 17.00 9.17 0.53
N TRP A 102 15.71 9.10 0.28
CA TRP A 102 15.01 7.85 0.01
C TRP A 102 15.58 7.13 -1.24
N ILE A 103 15.82 7.87 -2.32
CA ILE A 103 16.41 7.34 -3.56
C ILE A 103 17.87 6.91 -3.34
N GLU A 104 18.69 7.74 -2.69
CA GLU A 104 20.10 7.46 -2.40
C GLU A 104 20.28 6.23 -1.50
N ASN A 105 19.25 5.89 -0.71
CA ASN A 105 19.21 4.67 0.10
C ASN A 105 18.41 3.53 -0.58
N ASN A 106 18.45 3.45 -1.91
CA ASN A 106 17.83 2.38 -2.70
C ASN A 106 16.34 2.19 -2.40
N TYR A 107 15.60 3.28 -2.27
CA TYR A 107 14.15 3.26 -1.99
C TYR A 107 13.78 2.58 -0.67
N ASN A 108 14.62 2.66 0.37
CA ASN A 108 14.35 2.06 1.66
C ASN A 108 13.01 2.60 2.23
N THR A 109 12.02 1.73 2.34
CA THR A 109 10.64 2.08 2.73
C THR A 109 10.51 2.59 4.15
N ARG A 110 11.53 2.40 5.01
CA ARG A 110 11.57 2.98 6.35
C ARG A 110 11.82 4.48 6.37
N LEU A 111 12.34 5.05 5.28
CA LEU A 111 12.69 6.48 5.15
C LEU A 111 11.56 7.34 4.60
N LEU A 112 10.46 6.73 4.17
CA LEU A 112 9.33 7.44 3.60
C LEU A 112 8.02 6.78 4.06
N HIS A 113 7.00 7.59 4.39
CA HIS A 113 5.72 7.07 4.85
C HIS A 113 5.09 6.11 3.82
N ARG A 114 4.55 4.98 4.31
CA ARG A 114 3.99 3.88 3.48
C ARG A 114 2.96 4.34 2.44
N ASN A 115 2.12 5.34 2.78
CA ASN A 115 1.09 5.87 1.87
C ASN A 115 1.68 6.64 0.69
N LEU A 116 2.96 6.99 0.74
CA LEU A 116 3.69 7.60 -0.36
C LEU A 116 4.71 6.65 -0.97
N ALA A 117 5.51 5.95 -0.16
CA ALA A 117 6.57 5.06 -0.63
C ALA A 117 6.04 3.94 -1.54
N PHE A 118 5.00 3.24 -1.12
CA PHE A 118 4.48 2.09 -1.86
C PHE A 118 3.86 2.47 -3.22
N PRO A 119 2.99 3.50 -3.33
CA PRO A 119 2.52 3.97 -4.63
C PRO A 119 3.61 4.55 -5.52
N LEU A 120 4.64 5.22 -4.95
CA LEU A 120 5.79 5.68 -5.72
C LEU A 120 6.61 4.52 -6.29
N LEU A 121 6.88 3.48 -5.50
CA LEU A 121 7.55 2.26 -5.96
C LEU A 121 6.79 1.61 -7.10
N LYS A 122 5.47 1.45 -6.99
CA LYS A 122 4.62 0.96 -8.08
C LYS A 122 4.83 1.78 -9.35
N LYS A 123 4.73 3.11 -9.23
CA LYS A 123 4.85 3.99 -10.40
C LYS A 123 6.25 3.97 -11.03
N LEU A 124 7.30 3.91 -10.22
CA LEU A 124 8.68 3.78 -10.70
C LEU A 124 8.92 2.43 -11.38
N THR A 125 8.34 1.35 -10.83
CA THR A 125 8.35 0.01 -11.46
C THR A 125 7.70 0.03 -12.84
N GLU A 126 6.51 0.64 -12.97
CA GLU A 126 5.79 0.75 -14.25
C GLU A 126 6.57 1.52 -15.33
N ILE A 127 7.40 2.47 -14.95
CA ILE A 127 8.23 3.25 -15.89
C ILE A 127 9.62 2.64 -16.12
N GLY A 128 9.91 1.49 -15.52
CA GLY A 128 11.10 0.68 -15.78
C GLY A 128 12.31 1.01 -14.92
N ASP A 129 12.13 1.53 -13.69
CA ASP A 129 13.21 1.64 -12.73
C ASP A 129 13.53 0.25 -12.14
N PRO A 130 14.73 -0.32 -12.37
CA PRO A 130 15.03 -1.69 -11.96
C PRO A 130 15.18 -1.83 -10.44
N ILE A 131 15.70 -0.80 -9.75
CA ILE A 131 15.87 -0.83 -8.29
C ILE A 131 14.49 -0.72 -7.62
N ALA A 132 13.66 0.21 -8.08
CA ALA A 132 12.31 0.34 -7.57
C ALA A 132 11.49 -0.94 -7.80
N LYS A 133 11.67 -1.61 -8.95
CA LYS A 133 11.00 -2.88 -9.25
C LYS A 133 11.38 -3.97 -8.24
N GLN A 134 12.66 -4.08 -7.91
CA GLN A 134 13.12 -5.07 -6.93
C GLN A 134 12.54 -4.77 -5.55
N VAL A 135 12.71 -3.55 -5.05
CA VAL A 135 12.20 -3.14 -3.73
C VAL A 135 10.68 -3.29 -3.66
N PHE A 136 9.97 -2.97 -4.75
CA PHE A 136 8.51 -3.11 -4.79
C PHE A 136 8.05 -4.56 -4.65
N LYS A 137 8.75 -5.50 -5.29
CA LYS A 137 8.49 -6.94 -5.14
C LYS A 137 8.75 -7.43 -3.71
N GLU A 138 9.87 -7.02 -3.13
CA GLU A 138 10.23 -7.33 -1.74
C GLU A 138 9.14 -6.83 -0.77
N GLU A 139 8.66 -5.60 -0.95
CA GLU A 139 7.57 -5.03 -0.17
C GLU A 139 6.23 -5.78 -0.32
N ILE A 140 5.90 -6.24 -1.52
CA ILE A 140 4.70 -7.06 -1.75
C ILE A 140 4.81 -8.37 -0.95
N VAL A 141 5.97 -9.04 -1.04
CA VAL A 141 6.24 -10.29 -0.34
C VAL A 141 6.18 -10.12 1.17
N GLU A 142 6.88 -9.12 1.73
CA GLU A 142 6.89 -8.85 3.18
C GLU A 142 5.48 -8.58 3.71
N ARG A 143 4.70 -7.75 3.01
CA ARG A 143 3.32 -7.45 3.38
C ARG A 143 2.40 -8.66 3.30
N PHE A 144 2.60 -9.54 2.33
CA PHE A 144 1.82 -10.76 2.22
C PHE A 144 2.17 -11.77 3.33
N ILE A 145 3.47 -11.94 3.64
CA ILE A 145 3.97 -12.82 4.71
C ILE A 145 3.57 -12.31 6.10
N SER A 146 3.35 -11.01 6.28
CA SER A 146 2.87 -10.46 7.56
C SER A 146 1.55 -11.08 8.03
N CYS A 147 0.85 -11.81 7.16
CA CYS A 147 -0.41 -12.48 7.43
C CYS A 147 -1.54 -11.55 7.92
N HIS A 148 -1.40 -10.24 7.70
CA HIS A 148 -2.44 -9.28 8.03
C HIS A 148 -3.51 -9.26 6.94
N LEU A 149 -4.64 -9.88 7.20
CA LEU A 149 -5.66 -10.19 6.20
C LEU A 149 -6.17 -8.99 5.38
N PRO A 150 -6.45 -7.81 5.96
CA PRO A 150 -6.84 -6.62 5.18
C PRO A 150 -5.78 -6.22 4.15
N VAL A 151 -4.49 -6.33 4.49
CA VAL A 151 -3.38 -6.03 3.57
C VAL A 151 -3.29 -7.07 2.46
N ILE A 152 -3.43 -8.35 2.80
CA ILE A 152 -3.45 -9.44 1.81
C ILE A 152 -4.60 -9.26 0.82
N HIS A 153 -5.80 -8.93 1.30
CA HIS A 153 -6.95 -8.65 0.44
C HIS A 153 -6.66 -7.48 -0.51
N PHE A 154 -6.11 -6.39 0.02
CA PHE A 154 -5.72 -5.24 -0.80
C PHE A 154 -4.73 -5.66 -1.91
N LEU A 155 -3.69 -6.42 -1.56
CA LEU A 155 -2.71 -6.90 -2.54
C LEU A 155 -3.34 -7.81 -3.61
N LEU A 156 -4.27 -8.67 -3.22
CA LEU A 156 -4.96 -9.59 -4.12
C LEU A 156 -5.97 -8.86 -5.02
N PHE A 157 -6.77 -7.94 -4.49
CA PHE A 157 -7.83 -7.29 -5.27
C PHE A 157 -7.31 -6.18 -6.19
N GLU A 158 -6.19 -5.55 -5.84
CA GLU A 158 -5.51 -4.54 -6.66
C GLU A 158 -4.42 -5.15 -7.58
N ASP A 159 -4.44 -6.49 -7.77
CA ASP A 159 -3.56 -7.24 -8.67
C ASP A 159 -2.05 -7.00 -8.44
N TYR A 160 -1.66 -6.77 -7.19
CA TYR A 160 -0.25 -6.53 -6.85
C TYR A 160 0.63 -7.78 -7.03
N LEU A 161 0.06 -8.97 -6.93
CA LEU A 161 0.79 -10.22 -7.15
C LEU A 161 1.20 -10.42 -8.62
N ASP A 162 0.59 -9.73 -9.57
CA ASP A 162 0.98 -9.77 -11.00
C ASP A 162 2.38 -9.21 -11.25
N TYR A 163 2.95 -8.49 -10.29
CA TYR A 163 4.35 -8.03 -10.35
C TYR A 163 5.37 -9.14 -10.02
N LEU A 164 4.93 -10.25 -9.43
CA LEU A 164 5.77 -11.40 -9.09
C LEU A 164 5.76 -12.42 -10.23
N SER A 165 6.88 -13.12 -10.42
CA SER A 165 6.94 -14.25 -11.35
C SER A 165 6.30 -15.50 -10.74
N GLU A 166 6.00 -16.50 -11.57
CA GLU A 166 5.45 -17.79 -11.11
C GLU A 166 6.34 -18.45 -10.04
N ASP A 167 7.67 -18.42 -10.22
CA ASP A 167 8.61 -18.97 -9.24
C ASP A 167 8.57 -18.19 -7.90
N GLU A 168 8.45 -16.86 -7.95
CA GLU A 168 8.35 -16.02 -6.75
C GLU A 168 7.02 -16.26 -6.02
N LEU A 169 5.92 -16.44 -6.76
CA LEU A 169 4.61 -16.79 -6.21
C LEU A 169 4.63 -18.17 -5.54
N ASP A 170 5.26 -19.14 -6.17
CA ASP A 170 5.41 -20.50 -5.61
C ASP A 170 6.17 -20.49 -4.28
N VAL A 171 7.24 -19.72 -4.19
CA VAL A 171 8.01 -19.56 -2.95
C VAL A 171 7.16 -18.88 -1.88
N LEU A 172 6.50 -17.76 -2.24
CA LEU A 172 5.63 -17.01 -1.34
C LEU A 172 4.51 -17.88 -0.76
N PHE A 173 3.81 -18.63 -1.59
CA PHE A 173 2.69 -19.46 -1.14
C PHE A 173 3.13 -20.64 -0.27
N LYS A 174 4.29 -21.24 -0.56
CA LYS A 174 4.89 -22.27 0.30
C LYS A 174 5.24 -21.71 1.67
N GLU A 175 5.78 -20.50 1.72
CA GLU A 175 6.14 -19.84 2.96
C GLU A 175 4.90 -19.50 3.80
N VAL A 176 3.90 -18.87 3.21
CA VAL A 176 2.63 -18.56 3.91
C VAL A 176 1.95 -19.83 4.41
N LYS A 177 1.92 -20.88 3.60
CA LYS A 177 1.35 -22.18 3.99
C LYS A 177 2.09 -22.83 5.16
N SER A 178 3.41 -22.67 5.22
CA SER A 178 4.22 -23.21 6.32
C SER A 178 4.04 -22.42 7.62
N HIS A 179 3.86 -21.11 7.55
CA HIS A 179 3.68 -20.25 8.71
C HIS A 179 2.23 -20.24 9.24
N ASN A 180 1.26 -20.23 8.33
CA ASN A 180 -0.16 -20.17 8.68
C ASN A 180 -1.01 -20.98 7.70
N GLN A 181 -1.10 -22.28 7.92
CA GLN A 181 -1.85 -23.20 7.07
C GLN A 181 -3.34 -22.84 6.99
N LEU A 182 -3.95 -22.37 8.09
CA LEU A 182 -5.38 -22.01 8.10
C LEU A 182 -5.65 -20.76 7.24
N LEU A 183 -4.78 -19.76 7.34
CA LEU A 183 -4.86 -18.59 6.48
C LEU A 183 -4.70 -18.97 5.00
N PHE A 184 -3.72 -19.83 4.70
CA PHE A 184 -3.52 -20.29 3.33
C PHE A 184 -4.76 -21.00 2.77
N LEU A 185 -5.38 -21.90 3.54
CA LEU A 185 -6.63 -22.58 3.16
C LEU A 185 -7.77 -21.58 2.91
N TYR A 186 -7.82 -20.48 3.67
CA TYR A 186 -8.79 -19.42 3.45
C TYR A 186 -8.53 -18.65 2.14
N LEU A 187 -7.26 -18.39 1.80
CA LEU A 187 -6.87 -17.65 0.60
C LEU A 187 -6.93 -18.52 -0.67
N GLU A 188 -6.78 -19.83 -0.56
CA GLU A 188 -6.65 -20.75 -1.69
C GLU A 188 -7.75 -20.58 -2.76
N PRO A 189 -9.06 -20.45 -2.44
CA PRO A 189 -10.08 -20.21 -3.45
C PRO A 189 -9.91 -18.89 -4.19
N ILE A 190 -9.45 -17.84 -3.49
CA ILE A 190 -9.22 -16.53 -4.08
C ILE A 190 -8.03 -16.59 -5.05
N LEU A 191 -6.96 -17.27 -4.64
CA LEU A 191 -5.76 -17.49 -5.45
C LEU A 191 -6.08 -18.30 -6.72
N MET A 192 -6.97 -19.30 -6.62
CA MET A 192 -7.47 -20.05 -7.78
C MET A 192 -8.30 -19.17 -8.72
N ILE A 193 -9.23 -18.35 -8.20
CA ILE A 193 -10.05 -17.43 -9.00
C ILE A 193 -9.18 -16.42 -9.75
N LYS A 194 -8.14 -15.92 -9.09
CA LYS A 194 -7.19 -14.96 -9.68
C LYS A 194 -6.19 -15.63 -10.64
N GLY A 195 -6.16 -16.96 -10.70
CA GLY A 195 -5.25 -17.71 -11.57
C GLY A 195 -3.82 -17.84 -11.04
N TYR A 196 -3.58 -17.48 -9.78
CA TYR A 196 -2.27 -17.64 -9.13
C TYR A 196 -1.96 -19.09 -8.73
N ILE A 197 -3.01 -19.90 -8.59
CA ILE A 197 -2.92 -21.35 -8.34
C ILE A 197 -3.80 -22.06 -9.36
N THR A 198 -3.25 -23.10 -9.99
CA THR A 198 -3.99 -23.93 -10.93
C THR A 198 -4.85 -24.96 -10.21
N HIS A 199 -5.99 -25.30 -10.78
CA HIS A 199 -6.86 -26.38 -10.34
C HIS A 199 -7.37 -27.19 -11.55
N ASN A 200 -7.67 -28.47 -11.32
CA ASN A 200 -8.17 -29.41 -12.34
C ASN A 200 -9.70 -29.61 -12.25
N LEU A 201 -10.43 -28.63 -11.71
CA LEU A 201 -11.87 -28.66 -11.55
C LEU A 201 -12.56 -28.07 -12.79
N THR A 202 -13.67 -28.67 -13.20
CA THR A 202 -14.58 -28.02 -14.16
C THR A 202 -15.28 -26.82 -13.49
N ASP A 203 -15.81 -25.88 -14.29
CA ASP A 203 -16.50 -24.68 -13.78
C ASP A 203 -17.59 -25.02 -12.75
N LYS A 204 -18.37 -26.09 -13.02
CA LYS A 204 -19.43 -26.53 -12.13
C LYS A 204 -18.88 -27.10 -10.80
N GLU A 205 -17.83 -27.89 -10.87
CA GLU A 205 -17.16 -28.44 -9.68
C GLU A 205 -16.51 -27.32 -8.87
N PHE A 206 -15.92 -26.34 -9.53
CA PHE A 206 -15.32 -25.19 -8.88
C PHE A 206 -16.37 -24.30 -8.20
N GLU A 207 -17.53 -24.06 -8.83
CA GLU A 207 -18.65 -23.36 -8.19
C GLU A 207 -19.18 -24.12 -6.97
N GLN A 208 -19.28 -25.44 -7.04
CA GLN A 208 -19.67 -26.26 -5.90
C GLN A 208 -18.64 -26.22 -4.78
N TYR A 209 -17.34 -26.26 -5.12
CA TYR A 209 -16.24 -26.12 -4.18
C TYR A 209 -16.30 -24.76 -3.46
N LEU A 210 -16.46 -23.65 -4.18
CA LEU A 210 -16.58 -22.32 -3.58
C LEU A 210 -17.77 -22.21 -2.64
N ASN A 211 -18.94 -22.70 -3.06
CA ASN A 211 -20.15 -22.68 -2.22
C ASN A 211 -19.96 -23.46 -0.93
N LYS A 212 -19.36 -24.66 -1.01
CA LYS A 212 -19.04 -25.48 0.15
C LYS A 212 -18.01 -24.80 1.05
N PHE A 213 -16.92 -24.29 0.48
CA PHE A 213 -15.86 -23.61 1.21
C PHE A 213 -16.41 -22.44 2.04
N TYR A 214 -17.21 -21.57 1.41
CA TYR A 214 -17.79 -20.42 2.13
C TYR A 214 -18.83 -20.83 3.16
N SER A 215 -19.63 -21.87 2.90
CA SER A 215 -20.57 -22.41 3.89
C SER A 215 -19.83 -22.98 5.11
N ASP A 216 -18.73 -23.69 4.87
CA ASP A 216 -17.91 -24.27 5.94
C ASP A 216 -17.16 -23.15 6.71
N ALA A 217 -16.71 -22.08 6.04
CA ALA A 217 -16.14 -20.91 6.67
C ALA A 217 -17.16 -20.18 7.57
N GLU A 218 -18.37 -19.91 7.06
CA GLU A 218 -19.47 -19.30 7.82
C GLU A 218 -19.86 -20.14 9.06
N SER A 219 -19.69 -21.45 9.01
CA SER A 219 -19.94 -22.35 10.14
C SER A 219 -18.80 -22.44 11.17
N GLY A 220 -17.72 -21.69 10.99
CA GLY A 220 -16.57 -21.64 11.89
C GLY A 220 -15.63 -22.85 11.80
N LYS A 221 -15.75 -23.69 10.76
CA LYS A 221 -14.94 -24.91 10.65
C LYS A 221 -13.46 -24.67 10.32
N PHE A 222 -13.12 -23.55 9.67
CA PHE A 222 -11.78 -23.31 9.16
C PHE A 222 -10.98 -22.21 9.85
N LEU A 223 -11.65 -21.27 10.52
CA LEU A 223 -10.96 -20.15 11.16
C LEU A 223 -11.33 -20.10 12.66
N PRO A 224 -10.36 -19.83 13.54
CA PRO A 224 -10.66 -19.51 14.93
C PRO A 224 -11.64 -18.35 15.04
N ILE A 225 -12.57 -18.40 15.99
CA ILE A 225 -13.61 -17.39 16.21
C ILE A 225 -13.03 -15.96 16.29
N ASN A 226 -11.83 -15.81 16.88
CA ASN A 226 -11.14 -14.51 16.97
C ASN A 226 -10.72 -13.91 15.61
N ILE A 227 -10.57 -14.72 14.58
CA ILE A 227 -10.31 -14.20 13.21
C ILE A 227 -11.63 -13.70 12.59
N TYR A 228 -12.76 -14.37 12.88
CA TYR A 228 -14.08 -13.90 12.44
C TYR A 228 -14.54 -12.62 13.16
N GLU A 229 -14.22 -12.46 14.43
CA GLU A 229 -14.55 -11.26 15.21
C GLU A 229 -13.77 -10.02 14.72
N ASN A 230 -12.55 -10.22 14.24
CA ASN A 230 -11.74 -9.17 13.61
C ASN A 230 -12.08 -8.93 12.12
N LEU A 231 -12.65 -9.93 11.44
CA LEU A 231 -13.26 -9.81 10.12
C LEU A 231 -14.74 -9.57 10.36
N GLN A 232 -15.17 -8.32 10.41
CA GLN A 232 -16.60 -7.98 10.52
C GLN A 232 -17.42 -8.84 9.55
N ILE A 233 -18.51 -9.45 10.04
CA ILE A 233 -19.38 -10.40 9.30
C ILE A 233 -19.80 -9.86 7.91
N GLU A 234 -19.91 -8.55 7.75
CA GLU A 234 -20.13 -7.86 6.48
C GLU A 234 -19.02 -8.11 5.45
N HIS A 235 -17.76 -8.29 5.88
CA HIS A 235 -16.63 -8.56 4.98
C HIS A 235 -16.71 -9.95 4.35
N ASN A 236 -17.14 -10.97 5.07
CA ASN A 236 -17.28 -12.34 4.54
C ASN A 236 -18.36 -12.43 3.47
N TYR A 237 -19.50 -11.77 3.66
CA TYR A 237 -20.55 -11.71 2.63
C TYR A 237 -20.09 -10.94 1.40
N THR A 238 -19.39 -9.84 1.60
CA THR A 238 -18.83 -9.02 0.51
C THR A 238 -17.75 -9.78 -0.26
N MET A 239 -16.87 -10.52 0.42
CA MET A 239 -15.83 -11.35 -0.17
C MET A 239 -16.42 -12.48 -1.02
N ARG A 240 -17.35 -13.26 -0.49
CA ARG A 240 -18.05 -14.30 -1.24
C ARG A 240 -18.69 -13.75 -2.51
N THR A 241 -19.41 -12.64 -2.38
CA THR A 241 -20.08 -11.99 -3.51
C THR A 241 -19.09 -11.46 -4.53
N ALA A 242 -17.97 -10.86 -4.07
CA ALA A 242 -16.89 -10.37 -4.92
C ALA A 242 -16.21 -11.52 -5.67
N CYS A 243 -15.82 -12.58 -4.98
CA CYS A 243 -15.19 -13.75 -5.59
C CYS A 243 -16.09 -14.43 -6.63
N LEU A 244 -17.36 -14.67 -6.32
CA LEU A 244 -18.32 -15.23 -7.26
C LEU A 244 -18.56 -14.31 -8.46
N LYS A 245 -18.56 -12.99 -8.24
CA LYS A 245 -18.74 -12.00 -9.31
C LYS A 245 -17.51 -11.95 -10.23
N ILE A 246 -16.29 -11.97 -9.67
CA ILE A 246 -15.04 -12.00 -10.44
C ILE A 246 -15.00 -13.29 -11.27
N TRP A 247 -15.22 -14.44 -10.64
CA TRP A 247 -15.22 -15.73 -11.32
C TRP A 247 -16.24 -15.81 -12.45
N ARG A 248 -17.49 -15.35 -12.25
CA ARG A 248 -18.52 -15.30 -13.29
C ARG A 248 -18.19 -14.34 -14.44
N ASN A 249 -17.41 -13.28 -14.18
CA ASN A 249 -16.99 -12.34 -15.22
C ASN A 249 -15.82 -12.86 -16.06
N GLN A 250 -14.95 -13.71 -15.48
CA GLN A 250 -13.83 -14.32 -16.18
C GLN A 250 -14.25 -15.51 -17.07
N ASN A 251 -15.40 -16.15 -16.75
CA ASN A 251 -15.93 -17.33 -17.45
C ASN A 251 -17.14 -17.01 -18.35
N LYS A 252 -17.33 -15.75 -18.74
CA LYS A 252 -18.23 -15.29 -19.80
C LYS A 252 -17.46 -15.01 -21.08
#